data_a69e0c3025c5cea72cb95614fabb7de5
#
_entry.id   a69e0c3025c5cea72cb95614fabb7de5
#
_cell.length_a   1.000
_cell.length_b   1.000
_cell.length_c   1.000
_cell.angle_alpha   90.00
_cell.angle_beta   90.00
_cell.angle_gamma   90.00
#
_symmetry.space_group_name_H-M   'P 1'
#
loop_
_entity.id
_entity.type
_entity.pdbx_description
1 polymer ?
#
loop_
_entity_poly.entity_id
_entity_poly.type
_entity_poly.pdbx_seq_one_letter_code
_entity_poly.pdbx_strand_id
1 'polypeptide(L)'
;LKHRRMILELILASHCRDCTTCEKSGKCHLQKLALQFGVRKVRFADTRPVYEKDHSSPAIVRDPNKCILCGDCVRTCEEMQGMGILNFAYRGSELQVMPAFDQKLADTNCISCGQCAAACPTGAITIRDEIGKAWKSLYDPNTRVVFQIAPAVRVAVGEEFGMEPGTNALNNLVAALKMMGADEVYDTNFGADLTVLEESAEFLARLKKGGPFPMFTSCCPAWIKYLEKENPAYLKNVSSCKSPMEMFGAVLKDQYRKKDAEDGRRTYHIAIMPCTAKKMEAGREEFRHDGQPDVDLVLTTQEIITMIKESGIRFTELEGESPDLPFGMGTGAATI
;
A
#
# COMPACT_ATOMS: atom_id res chain seq x y z
N LEU A 1 24.93 25.02 -18.90
CA LEU A 1 23.66 24.63 -19.52
C LEU A 1 23.85 23.49 -20.53
N LYS A 2 24.73 23.61 -21.52
CA LYS A 2 24.99 22.66 -22.60
C LYS A 2 25.37 21.24 -22.06
N HIS A 3 26.29 21.17 -21.09
CA HIS A 3 26.71 19.90 -20.51
C HIS A 3 25.58 19.21 -19.71
N ARG A 4 24.83 19.94 -18.90
CA ARG A 4 23.68 19.38 -18.17
C ARG A 4 22.62 18.82 -19.10
N ARG A 5 22.34 19.51 -20.21
CA ARG A 5 21.43 19.02 -21.25
C ARG A 5 21.94 17.72 -21.88
N MET A 6 23.23 17.64 -22.20
CA MET A 6 23.84 16.44 -22.77
C MET A 6 23.78 15.25 -21.81
N ILE A 7 24.06 15.45 -20.51
CA ILE A 7 23.93 14.42 -19.48
C ILE A 7 22.47 13.92 -19.40
N LEU A 8 21.51 14.86 -19.43
CA LEU A 8 20.09 14.52 -19.40
C LEU A 8 19.66 13.73 -20.65
N GLU A 9 20.19 14.08 -21.84
CA GLU A 9 19.95 13.30 -23.05
C GLU A 9 20.53 11.88 -22.97
N LEU A 10 21.71 11.71 -22.33
CA LEU A 10 22.30 10.37 -22.09
C LEU A 10 21.43 9.54 -21.14
N ILE A 11 20.93 10.14 -20.04
CA ILE A 11 20.00 9.47 -19.14
C ILE A 11 18.72 9.05 -19.88
N LEU A 12 18.17 9.95 -20.70
CA LEU A 12 16.97 9.68 -21.49
C LEU A 12 17.21 8.64 -22.61
N ALA A 13 18.43 8.55 -23.13
CA ALA A 13 18.79 7.53 -24.13
C ALA A 13 18.63 6.12 -23.56
N SER A 14 18.99 5.96 -22.30
CA SER A 14 18.89 4.68 -21.57
C SER A 14 17.57 4.47 -20.85
N HIS A 15 16.60 5.33 -21.02
CA HIS A 15 15.28 5.24 -20.38
C HIS A 15 14.21 4.87 -21.43
N CYS A 16 13.28 4.00 -21.10
CA CYS A 16 12.26 3.51 -22.06
C CYS A 16 11.37 4.61 -22.67
N ARG A 17 11.25 5.77 -22.01
CA ARG A 17 10.50 6.96 -22.45
C ARG A 17 9.01 6.72 -22.75
N ASP A 18 8.48 5.62 -22.26
CA ASP A 18 7.06 5.29 -22.36
C ASP A 18 6.26 6.04 -21.29
N CYS A 19 6.15 7.37 -21.48
CA CYS A 19 5.53 8.24 -20.50
C CYS A 19 4.00 8.15 -20.50
N THR A 20 3.40 7.76 -21.61
CA THR A 20 1.93 7.69 -21.76
C THR A 20 1.30 6.59 -20.90
N THR A 21 2.03 5.52 -20.66
CA THR A 21 1.59 4.40 -19.82
C THR A 21 2.29 4.33 -18.46
N CYS A 22 3.08 5.35 -18.14
CA CYS A 22 3.89 5.37 -16.92
C CYS A 22 3.08 5.95 -15.73
N GLU A 23 2.96 5.20 -14.64
CA GLU A 23 2.29 5.63 -13.40
C GLU A 23 2.88 6.92 -12.79
N LYS A 24 4.16 7.23 -13.07
CA LYS A 24 4.81 8.49 -12.65
C LYS A 24 4.60 9.65 -13.63
N SER A 25 3.86 9.47 -14.72
CA SER A 25 3.62 10.57 -15.69
C SER A 25 3.01 11.79 -15.00
N GLY A 26 3.47 12.98 -15.35
CA GLY A 26 3.07 14.24 -14.70
C GLY A 26 3.77 14.52 -13.36
N LYS A 27 4.17 13.49 -12.60
CA LYS A 27 4.89 13.61 -11.32
C LYS A 27 6.37 13.18 -11.42
N CYS A 28 6.85 12.81 -12.60
CA CYS A 28 8.20 12.31 -12.83
C CYS A 28 9.24 13.44 -12.85
N HIS A 29 10.27 13.31 -12.00
CA HIS A 29 11.34 14.32 -11.92
C HIS A 29 12.17 14.38 -13.20
N LEU A 30 12.44 13.24 -13.85
CA LEU A 30 13.15 13.17 -15.13
C LEU A 30 12.37 13.90 -16.24
N GLN A 31 11.04 13.69 -16.29
CA GLN A 31 10.15 14.37 -17.26
C GLN A 31 10.16 15.89 -17.03
N LYS A 32 10.07 16.34 -15.79
CA LYS A 32 10.15 17.76 -15.41
C LYS A 32 11.48 18.38 -15.84
N LEU A 33 12.61 17.71 -15.59
CA LEU A 33 13.93 18.19 -16.02
C LEU A 33 14.07 18.21 -17.55
N ALA A 34 13.56 17.20 -18.24
CA ALA A 34 13.58 17.17 -19.71
C ALA A 34 12.87 18.39 -20.33
N LEU A 35 11.71 18.75 -19.79
CA LEU A 35 10.96 19.93 -20.18
C LEU A 35 11.73 21.22 -19.84
N GLN A 36 12.24 21.36 -18.63
CA GLN A 36 12.97 22.53 -18.15
C GLN A 36 14.23 22.83 -18.98
N PHE A 37 14.96 21.78 -19.38
CA PHE A 37 16.17 21.91 -20.20
C PHE A 37 15.89 21.90 -21.73
N GLY A 38 14.64 21.83 -22.15
CA GLY A 38 14.22 21.86 -23.54
C GLY A 38 14.74 20.67 -24.35
N VAL A 39 14.82 19.48 -23.76
CA VAL A 39 15.22 18.25 -24.44
C VAL A 39 14.03 17.72 -25.23
N ARG A 40 13.98 18.03 -26.52
CA ARG A 40 12.92 17.58 -27.44
C ARG A 40 13.31 16.33 -28.23
N LYS A 41 14.59 16.09 -28.42
CA LYS A 41 15.13 14.96 -29.16
C LYS A 41 16.32 14.38 -28.43
N VAL A 42 16.35 13.07 -28.29
CA VAL A 42 17.49 12.33 -27.78
C VAL A 42 18.36 11.89 -28.91
N ARG A 43 19.62 12.33 -28.95
CA ARG A 43 20.59 12.09 -30.03
C ARG A 43 21.32 10.75 -29.90
N PHE A 44 21.35 10.18 -28.71
CA PHE A 44 22.10 8.96 -28.42
C PHE A 44 21.21 7.74 -28.57
N ALA A 45 21.78 6.64 -29.06
CA ALA A 45 21.11 5.36 -29.15
C ALA A 45 21.13 4.67 -27.76
N ASP A 46 20.07 3.95 -27.45
CA ASP A 46 20.04 3.05 -26.31
C ASP A 46 20.80 1.77 -26.65
N THR A 47 21.74 1.39 -25.77
CA THR A 47 22.54 0.18 -25.90
C THR A 47 22.28 -0.81 -24.77
N ARG A 48 21.37 -0.51 -23.83
CA ARG A 48 21.03 -1.39 -22.72
C ARG A 48 20.07 -2.50 -23.17
N PRO A 49 20.20 -3.69 -22.60
CA PRO A 49 19.20 -4.75 -22.79
C PRO A 49 17.85 -4.33 -22.20
N VAL A 50 16.78 -4.89 -22.74
CA VAL A 50 15.44 -4.79 -22.17
C VAL A 50 15.31 -5.84 -21.08
N TYR A 51 14.89 -5.42 -19.92
CA TYR A 51 14.74 -6.27 -18.74
C TYR A 51 13.27 -6.59 -18.44
N GLU A 52 13.03 -7.77 -17.89
CA GLU A 52 11.70 -8.15 -17.41
C GLU A 52 11.32 -7.32 -16.17
N LYS A 53 10.03 -6.96 -16.07
CA LYS A 53 9.49 -6.30 -14.89
C LYS A 53 9.27 -7.33 -13.79
N ASP A 54 9.64 -6.97 -12.56
CA ASP A 54 9.37 -7.78 -11.39
C ASP A 54 8.03 -7.37 -10.74
N HIS A 55 7.04 -8.24 -10.89
CA HIS A 55 5.71 -8.14 -10.31
C HIS A 55 5.50 -9.14 -9.16
N SER A 56 6.53 -9.77 -8.65
CA SER A 56 6.42 -10.84 -7.65
C SER A 56 5.96 -10.33 -6.29
N SER A 57 6.41 -9.14 -5.88
CA SER A 57 6.03 -8.58 -4.58
C SER A 57 4.54 -8.20 -4.55
N PRO A 58 3.83 -8.45 -3.45
CA PRO A 58 2.43 -8.02 -3.28
C PRO A 58 2.26 -6.51 -3.17
N ALA A 59 3.31 -5.76 -2.84
CA ALA A 59 3.24 -4.33 -2.54
C ALA A 59 3.98 -3.44 -3.55
N ILE A 60 5.00 -3.96 -4.23
CA ILE A 60 5.95 -3.17 -5.02
C ILE A 60 6.14 -3.80 -6.40
N VAL A 61 6.21 -2.98 -7.43
CA VAL A 61 6.60 -3.36 -8.78
C VAL A 61 7.92 -2.71 -9.12
N ARG A 62 8.85 -3.47 -9.70
CA ARG A 62 10.14 -2.97 -10.17
C ARG A 62 10.25 -3.10 -11.70
N ASP A 63 10.46 -1.98 -12.38
CA ASP A 63 10.71 -1.90 -13.82
C ASP A 63 12.14 -1.36 -14.08
N PRO A 64 13.13 -2.23 -14.30
CA PRO A 64 14.52 -1.79 -14.53
C PRO A 64 14.69 -0.88 -15.76
N ASN A 65 13.79 -0.97 -16.73
CA ASN A 65 13.86 -0.17 -17.97
C ASN A 65 13.61 1.33 -17.73
N LYS A 66 13.03 1.66 -16.56
CA LYS A 66 12.77 3.04 -16.12
C LYS A 66 13.80 3.55 -15.10
N CYS A 67 14.79 2.72 -14.76
CA CYS A 67 15.80 3.07 -13.78
C CYS A 67 16.86 4.01 -14.36
N ILE A 68 17.15 5.10 -13.65
CA ILE A 68 18.20 6.07 -14.00
C ILE A 68 19.47 5.91 -13.16
N LEU A 69 19.56 4.84 -12.37
CA LEU A 69 20.73 4.49 -11.55
C LEU A 69 21.13 5.57 -10.52
N CYS A 70 20.17 6.33 -9.98
CA CYS A 70 20.44 7.38 -8.99
C CYS A 70 20.83 6.84 -7.61
N GLY A 71 20.49 5.60 -7.27
CA GLY A 71 20.80 4.96 -5.99
C GLY A 71 19.92 5.39 -4.81
N ASP A 72 18.89 6.23 -5.02
CA ASP A 72 18.05 6.71 -3.91
C ASP A 72 17.33 5.57 -3.20
N CYS A 73 16.79 4.61 -3.95
CA CYS A 73 16.15 3.42 -3.39
C CYS A 73 17.15 2.50 -2.64
N VAL A 74 18.41 2.43 -3.08
CA VAL A 74 19.47 1.67 -2.41
C VAL A 74 19.75 2.27 -1.05
N ARG A 75 20.07 3.56 -1.00
CA ARG A 75 20.32 4.28 0.26
C ARG A 75 19.12 4.24 1.20
N THR A 76 17.92 4.45 0.66
CA THR A 76 16.70 4.38 1.48
C THR A 76 16.50 2.98 2.08
N CYS A 77 16.74 1.91 1.32
CA CYS A 77 16.58 0.55 1.81
C CYS A 77 17.65 0.16 2.83
N GLU A 78 18.90 0.57 2.61
CA GLU A 78 20.05 0.20 3.46
C GLU A 78 20.18 1.14 4.65
N GLU A 79 20.32 2.45 4.42
CA GLU A 79 20.68 3.41 5.47
C GLU A 79 19.48 3.82 6.34
N MET A 80 18.28 3.94 5.75
CA MET A 80 17.08 4.39 6.47
C MET A 80 16.25 3.25 7.02
N GLN A 81 16.11 2.15 6.24
CA GLN A 81 15.28 1.01 6.64
C GLN A 81 16.08 -0.15 7.23
N GLY A 82 17.41 -0.14 7.12
CA GLY A 82 18.27 -1.19 7.63
C GLY A 82 18.10 -2.55 6.94
N MET A 83 17.50 -2.61 5.74
CA MET A 83 17.17 -3.87 5.09
C MET A 83 18.14 -4.29 3.98
N GLY A 84 18.75 -3.35 3.26
CA GLY A 84 19.74 -3.63 2.22
C GLY A 84 19.29 -4.55 1.08
N ILE A 85 17.99 -4.63 0.78
CA ILE A 85 17.44 -5.54 -0.23
C ILE A 85 17.87 -5.17 -1.64
N LEU A 86 17.92 -3.86 -1.93
CA LEU A 86 18.30 -3.33 -3.24
C LEU A 86 19.74 -2.85 -3.19
N ASN A 87 20.54 -3.26 -4.18
CA ASN A 87 21.90 -2.79 -4.33
C ASN A 87 22.29 -2.68 -5.80
N PHE A 88 23.42 -2.06 -6.10
CA PHE A 88 24.00 -2.06 -7.44
C PHE A 88 24.62 -3.42 -7.75
N ALA A 89 24.27 -3.96 -8.92
CA ALA A 89 24.83 -5.20 -9.46
C ALA A 89 25.39 -4.95 -10.86
N TYR A 90 26.38 -5.75 -11.23
CA TYR A 90 27.12 -5.64 -12.49
C TYR A 90 27.90 -4.32 -12.63
N ARG A 91 28.33 -3.96 -13.81
CA ARG A 91 29.14 -2.76 -14.11
C ARG A 91 28.97 -2.30 -15.55
N GLY A 92 29.39 -1.07 -15.83
CA GLY A 92 29.33 -0.50 -17.19
C GLY A 92 27.90 -0.37 -17.68
N SER A 93 27.65 -0.80 -18.92
CA SER A 93 26.33 -0.77 -19.54
C SER A 93 25.31 -1.73 -18.91
N GLU A 94 25.79 -2.75 -18.20
CA GLU A 94 24.95 -3.76 -17.56
C GLU A 94 24.59 -3.41 -16.10
N LEU A 95 25.09 -2.28 -15.59
CA LEU A 95 24.82 -1.83 -14.23
C LEU A 95 23.30 -1.75 -13.97
N GLN A 96 22.84 -2.38 -12.93
CA GLN A 96 21.44 -2.40 -12.49
C GLN A 96 21.33 -2.19 -10.99
N VAL A 97 20.15 -1.73 -10.57
CA VAL A 97 19.72 -1.79 -9.16
C VAL A 97 18.76 -2.96 -9.02
N MET A 98 19.12 -3.93 -8.19
CA MET A 98 18.36 -5.18 -8.05
C MET A 98 18.63 -5.85 -6.69
N PRO A 99 17.82 -6.84 -6.30
CA PRO A 99 18.18 -7.74 -5.18
C PRO A 99 19.40 -8.58 -5.50
N ALA A 100 20.06 -9.10 -4.44
CA ALA A 100 21.20 -9.99 -4.59
C ALA A 100 20.84 -11.24 -5.43
N PHE A 101 21.81 -11.72 -6.24
CA PHE A 101 21.69 -12.93 -7.05
C PHE A 101 20.50 -12.95 -8.03
N ASP A 102 20.07 -11.78 -8.50
CA ASP A 102 18.94 -11.63 -9.41
C ASP A 102 17.62 -12.26 -8.91
N GLN A 103 17.46 -12.29 -7.60
CA GLN A 103 16.24 -12.80 -6.97
C GLN A 103 15.05 -11.88 -7.26
N LYS A 104 13.86 -12.46 -7.30
CA LYS A 104 12.62 -11.69 -7.33
C LYS A 104 12.38 -11.07 -5.95
N LEU A 105 11.72 -9.93 -5.90
CA LEU A 105 11.43 -9.23 -4.62
C LEU A 105 10.65 -10.11 -3.63
N ALA A 106 9.76 -10.97 -4.10
CA ALA A 106 9.02 -11.91 -3.26
C ALA A 106 9.92 -12.90 -2.52
N ASP A 107 11.04 -13.29 -3.13
CA ASP A 107 11.96 -14.30 -2.60
C ASP A 107 13.00 -13.72 -1.62
N THR A 108 12.93 -12.40 -1.39
CA THR A 108 13.84 -11.68 -0.49
C THR A 108 13.22 -11.42 0.88
N ASN A 109 14.04 -10.93 1.81
CA ASN A 109 13.58 -10.44 3.11
C ASN A 109 12.89 -9.06 3.05
N CYS A 110 12.44 -8.61 1.87
CA CYS A 110 11.77 -7.32 1.71
C CYS A 110 10.53 -7.23 2.62
N ILE A 111 10.47 -6.21 3.47
CA ILE A 111 9.37 -5.96 4.42
C ILE A 111 8.18 -5.21 3.80
N SER A 112 8.21 -4.99 2.49
CA SER A 112 7.12 -4.35 1.73
C SER A 112 6.75 -2.92 2.20
N CYS A 113 7.68 -2.20 2.82
CA CYS A 113 7.45 -0.87 3.39
C CYS A 113 7.19 0.24 2.36
N GLY A 114 7.54 0.03 1.07
CA GLY A 114 7.29 0.97 -0.02
C GLY A 114 8.20 2.22 -0.07
N GLN A 115 9.16 2.38 0.86
CA GLN A 115 10.00 3.58 0.93
C GLN A 115 10.90 3.75 -0.30
N CYS A 116 11.35 2.65 -0.91
CA CYS A 116 12.08 2.68 -2.17
C CYS A 116 11.24 3.23 -3.33
N ALA A 117 9.93 2.97 -3.37
CA ALA A 117 9.01 3.53 -4.36
C ALA A 117 8.76 5.03 -4.11
N ALA A 118 8.65 5.45 -2.86
CA ALA A 118 8.52 6.86 -2.48
C ALA A 118 9.77 7.66 -2.87
N ALA A 119 10.98 7.11 -2.66
CA ALA A 119 12.23 7.74 -3.01
C ALA A 119 12.54 7.73 -4.52
N CYS A 120 11.89 6.86 -5.31
CA CYS A 120 12.19 6.73 -6.74
C CYS A 120 11.75 7.96 -7.53
N PRO A 121 12.68 8.69 -8.20
CA PRO A 121 12.35 9.89 -8.96
C PRO A 121 11.68 9.62 -10.31
N THR A 122 11.66 8.35 -10.73
CA THR A 122 11.05 7.86 -11.96
C THR A 122 10.03 6.75 -11.68
N GLY A 123 9.48 6.10 -12.67
CA GLY A 123 8.59 4.94 -12.51
C GLY A 123 9.31 3.59 -12.43
N ALA A 124 10.59 3.56 -12.02
CA ALA A 124 11.36 2.32 -11.94
C ALA A 124 10.95 1.44 -10.76
N ILE A 125 10.48 2.05 -9.69
CA ILE A 125 9.86 1.35 -8.56
C ILE A 125 8.56 2.09 -8.25
N THR A 126 7.45 1.34 -8.25
CA THR A 126 6.11 1.86 -7.97
C THR A 126 5.41 0.97 -6.95
N ILE A 127 4.36 1.46 -6.36
CA ILE A 127 3.45 0.64 -5.55
C ILE A 127 2.63 -0.22 -6.52
N ARG A 128 2.36 -1.46 -6.15
CA ARG A 128 1.49 -2.33 -6.94
C ARG A 128 0.08 -1.76 -6.98
N ASP A 129 -0.39 -1.48 -8.19
CA ASP A 129 -1.73 -0.97 -8.43
C ASP A 129 -2.77 -2.09 -8.36
N GLU A 130 -3.79 -1.88 -7.55
CA GLU A 130 -4.92 -2.80 -7.36
C GLU A 130 -6.27 -2.16 -7.72
N ILE A 131 -6.28 -0.95 -8.30
CA ILE A 131 -7.49 -0.19 -8.67
C ILE A 131 -8.39 -1.00 -9.59
N GLY A 132 -7.80 -1.67 -10.59
CA GLY A 132 -8.57 -2.50 -11.52
C GLY A 132 -9.32 -3.64 -10.86
N LYS A 133 -8.79 -4.22 -9.77
CA LYS A 133 -9.50 -5.26 -9.00
C LYS A 133 -10.65 -4.66 -8.18
N ALA A 134 -10.44 -3.47 -7.60
CA ALA A 134 -11.48 -2.76 -6.88
C ALA A 134 -12.66 -2.41 -7.81
N TRP A 135 -12.39 -1.83 -8.97
CA TRP A 135 -13.46 -1.55 -9.95
C TRP A 135 -14.19 -2.81 -10.40
N LYS A 136 -13.45 -3.91 -10.66
CA LYS A 136 -14.07 -5.19 -11.03
C LYS A 136 -15.03 -5.69 -9.95
N SER A 137 -14.69 -5.56 -8.68
CA SER A 137 -15.58 -5.98 -7.58
C SER A 137 -16.79 -5.07 -7.44
N LEU A 138 -16.64 -3.74 -7.61
CA LEU A 138 -17.73 -2.77 -7.54
C LEU A 138 -18.76 -2.94 -8.67
N TYR A 139 -18.32 -3.40 -9.85
CA TYR A 139 -19.22 -3.63 -10.98
C TYR A 139 -19.82 -5.05 -11.04
N ASP A 140 -19.41 -5.95 -10.15
CA ASP A 140 -19.96 -7.31 -10.10
C ASP A 140 -21.25 -7.33 -9.24
N PRO A 141 -22.44 -7.54 -9.84
CA PRO A 141 -23.71 -7.55 -9.10
C PRO A 141 -23.81 -8.69 -8.06
N ASN A 142 -23.01 -9.75 -8.21
CA ASN A 142 -22.99 -10.89 -7.28
C ASN A 142 -22.04 -10.64 -6.10
N THR A 143 -21.36 -9.50 -6.08
CA THR A 143 -20.41 -9.13 -5.04
C THR A 143 -21.00 -8.02 -4.15
N ARG A 144 -20.98 -8.23 -2.84
CA ARG A 144 -21.20 -7.18 -1.85
C ARG A 144 -19.86 -6.57 -1.52
N VAL A 145 -19.66 -5.31 -1.88
CA VAL A 145 -18.40 -4.62 -1.64
C VAL A 145 -18.48 -3.79 -0.37
N VAL A 146 -17.64 -4.14 0.60
CA VAL A 146 -17.56 -3.49 1.91
C VAL A 146 -16.18 -2.87 2.07
N PHE A 147 -16.16 -1.60 2.48
CA PHE A 147 -14.91 -0.89 2.74
C PHE A 147 -14.66 -0.69 4.23
N GLN A 148 -13.38 -0.69 4.62
CA GLN A 148 -12.93 -0.12 5.88
C GLN A 148 -11.88 0.96 5.63
N ILE A 149 -11.95 2.05 6.39
CA ILE A 149 -11.09 3.24 6.25
C ILE A 149 -10.19 3.37 7.47
N ALA A 150 -8.85 3.38 7.26
CA ALA A 150 -7.91 3.61 8.35
C ALA A 150 -7.89 5.08 8.82
N PRO A 151 -7.63 5.34 10.11
CA PRO A 151 -7.65 6.69 10.69
C PRO A 151 -6.76 7.71 9.95
N ALA A 152 -5.55 7.32 9.54
CA ALA A 152 -4.64 8.23 8.85
C ALA A 152 -5.10 8.59 7.42
N VAL A 153 -5.92 7.75 6.77
CA VAL A 153 -6.43 8.03 5.41
C VAL A 153 -7.37 9.23 5.43
N ARG A 154 -8.26 9.32 6.43
CA ARG A 154 -9.27 10.38 6.52
C ARG A 154 -8.68 11.79 6.69
N VAL A 155 -7.47 11.90 7.24
CA VAL A 155 -6.78 13.20 7.41
C VAL A 155 -5.81 13.53 6.28
N ALA A 156 -5.51 12.56 5.41
CA ALA A 156 -4.58 12.73 4.30
C ALA A 156 -5.28 12.89 2.94
N VAL A 157 -6.44 12.26 2.74
CA VAL A 157 -7.12 12.22 1.44
C VAL A 157 -7.56 13.61 0.96
N GLY A 158 -8.00 14.49 1.87
CA GLY A 158 -8.49 15.81 1.56
C GLY A 158 -7.45 16.77 0.95
N GLU A 159 -6.18 16.60 1.32
CA GLU A 159 -5.07 17.47 0.84
C GLU A 159 -4.95 17.45 -0.69
N GLU A 160 -5.13 16.29 -1.32
CA GLU A 160 -5.03 16.15 -2.77
C GLU A 160 -6.20 16.82 -3.53
N PHE A 161 -7.28 17.14 -2.82
CA PHE A 161 -8.46 17.87 -3.33
C PHE A 161 -8.49 19.34 -2.89
N GLY A 162 -7.41 19.84 -2.29
CA GLY A 162 -7.27 21.24 -1.89
C GLY A 162 -7.87 21.60 -0.54
N MET A 163 -8.25 20.63 0.29
CA MET A 163 -8.62 20.87 1.69
C MET A 163 -7.38 21.22 2.51
N GLU A 164 -7.56 21.90 3.64
CA GLU A 164 -6.45 22.19 4.54
C GLU A 164 -5.81 20.89 5.07
N PRO A 165 -4.46 20.82 5.17
CA PRO A 165 -3.77 19.67 5.72
C PRO A 165 -4.30 19.27 7.11
N GLY A 166 -4.55 17.97 7.29
CA GLY A 166 -5.09 17.44 8.53
C GLY A 166 -6.60 17.55 8.71
N THR A 167 -7.33 18.12 7.73
CA THR A 167 -8.79 18.14 7.75
C THR A 167 -9.35 16.72 7.73
N ASN A 168 -10.26 16.42 8.66
CA ASN A 168 -10.95 15.12 8.68
C ASN A 168 -11.98 15.04 7.54
N ALA A 169 -11.64 14.35 6.48
CA ALA A 169 -12.48 14.14 5.30
C ALA A 169 -13.20 12.78 5.29
N LEU A 170 -13.39 12.16 6.46
CA LEU A 170 -14.02 10.83 6.55
C LEU A 170 -15.40 10.81 5.87
N ASN A 171 -16.26 11.75 6.22
CA ASN A 171 -17.62 11.77 5.71
C ASN A 171 -17.68 12.00 4.19
N ASN A 172 -16.80 12.83 3.63
CA ASN A 172 -16.67 13.00 2.18
C ASN A 172 -16.17 11.71 1.51
N LEU A 173 -15.24 11.00 2.16
CA LEU A 173 -14.73 9.74 1.63
C LEU A 173 -15.80 8.64 1.66
N VAL A 174 -16.61 8.57 2.72
CA VAL A 174 -17.75 7.64 2.79
C VAL A 174 -18.74 7.92 1.66
N ALA A 175 -19.15 9.19 1.48
CA ALA A 175 -20.05 9.59 0.39
C ALA A 175 -19.47 9.24 -0.99
N ALA A 176 -18.17 9.49 -1.21
CA ALA A 176 -17.51 9.14 -2.47
C ALA A 176 -17.53 7.63 -2.73
N LEU A 177 -17.24 6.80 -1.73
CA LEU A 177 -17.27 5.34 -1.84
C LEU A 177 -18.68 4.81 -2.13
N LYS A 178 -19.69 5.35 -1.44
CA LYS A 178 -21.09 5.00 -1.71
C LYS A 178 -21.50 5.38 -3.13
N MET A 179 -21.11 6.55 -3.63
CA MET A 179 -21.35 6.96 -5.02
C MET A 179 -20.65 6.07 -6.04
N MET A 180 -19.48 5.49 -5.71
CA MET A 180 -18.77 4.53 -6.55
C MET A 180 -19.38 3.12 -6.52
N GLY A 181 -20.37 2.88 -5.65
CA GLY A 181 -21.09 1.61 -5.59
C GLY A 181 -20.75 0.73 -4.40
N ALA A 182 -20.11 1.26 -3.35
CA ALA A 182 -19.92 0.52 -2.11
C ALA A 182 -21.26 0.20 -1.44
N ASP A 183 -21.47 -1.05 -1.03
CA ASP A 183 -22.64 -1.46 -0.27
C ASP A 183 -22.58 -0.90 1.16
N GLU A 184 -21.43 -1.01 1.82
CA GLU A 184 -21.23 -0.51 3.19
C GLU A 184 -19.79 0.02 3.36
N VAL A 185 -19.64 1.05 4.19
CA VAL A 185 -18.35 1.71 4.46
C VAL A 185 -18.19 1.91 5.95
N TYR A 186 -17.14 1.33 6.52
CA TYR A 186 -16.86 1.31 7.95
C TYR A 186 -15.59 2.07 8.33
N ASP A 187 -15.51 2.50 9.58
CA ASP A 187 -14.27 3.00 10.19
C ASP A 187 -13.50 1.84 10.82
N THR A 188 -12.20 1.71 10.50
CA THR A 188 -11.29 0.72 11.09
C THR A 188 -11.14 0.89 12.61
N ASN A 189 -11.58 2.01 13.18
CA ASN A 189 -11.58 2.22 14.64
C ASN A 189 -12.29 1.09 15.40
N PHE A 190 -13.34 0.51 14.84
CA PHE A 190 -13.98 -0.65 15.44
C PHE A 190 -13.01 -1.84 15.63
N GLY A 191 -12.21 -2.12 14.60
CA GLY A 191 -11.15 -3.14 14.67
C GLY A 191 -10.06 -2.77 15.69
N ALA A 192 -9.76 -1.47 15.82
CA ALA A 192 -8.80 -0.99 16.81
C ALA A 192 -9.33 -1.18 18.24
N ASP A 193 -10.62 -0.94 18.49
CA ASP A 193 -11.25 -1.20 19.79
C ASP A 193 -11.17 -2.68 20.17
N LEU A 194 -11.46 -3.59 19.24
CA LEU A 194 -11.30 -5.02 19.44
C LEU A 194 -9.86 -5.39 19.77
N THR A 195 -8.90 -4.81 19.05
CA THR A 195 -7.47 -5.05 19.28
C THR A 195 -7.05 -4.56 20.66
N VAL A 196 -7.52 -3.39 21.12
CA VAL A 196 -7.25 -2.87 22.47
C VAL A 196 -7.75 -3.83 23.53
N LEU A 197 -8.95 -4.37 23.38
CA LEU A 197 -9.53 -5.33 24.33
C LEU A 197 -8.70 -6.62 24.41
N GLU A 198 -8.37 -7.20 23.27
CA GLU A 198 -7.62 -8.46 23.21
C GLU A 198 -6.15 -8.30 23.66
N GLU A 199 -5.45 -7.26 23.21
CA GLU A 199 -4.07 -7.00 23.63
C GLU A 199 -3.97 -6.64 25.12
N SER A 200 -4.94 -5.91 25.66
CA SER A 200 -5.00 -5.61 27.10
C SER A 200 -5.19 -6.89 27.92
N ALA A 201 -6.09 -7.78 27.47
CA ALA A 201 -6.30 -9.06 28.12
C ALA A 201 -5.03 -9.93 28.07
N GLU A 202 -4.36 -9.99 26.93
CA GLU A 202 -3.08 -10.69 26.78
C GLU A 202 -1.99 -10.09 27.67
N PHE A 203 -1.86 -8.76 27.70
CA PHE A 203 -0.90 -8.08 28.57
C PHE A 203 -1.11 -8.41 30.04
N LEU A 204 -2.36 -8.36 30.54
CA LEU A 204 -2.69 -8.70 31.93
C LEU A 204 -2.42 -10.18 32.22
N ALA A 205 -2.66 -11.08 31.26
CA ALA A 205 -2.33 -12.49 31.41
C ALA A 205 -0.80 -12.71 31.47
N ARG A 206 -0.01 -12.03 30.64
CA ARG A 206 1.45 -12.06 30.70
C ARG A 206 1.99 -11.49 32.01
N LEU A 207 1.40 -10.38 32.50
CA LEU A 207 1.79 -9.78 33.76
C LEU A 207 1.60 -10.76 34.95
N LYS A 208 0.47 -11.48 35.00
CA LYS A 208 0.20 -12.49 36.01
C LYS A 208 1.15 -13.69 35.93
N LYS A 209 1.59 -14.07 34.73
CA LYS A 209 2.50 -15.21 34.49
C LYS A 209 3.99 -14.87 34.62
N GLY A 210 4.34 -13.58 34.72
CA GLY A 210 5.74 -13.15 34.80
C GLY A 210 6.43 -12.98 33.42
N GLY A 211 5.68 -12.73 32.34
CA GLY A 211 6.24 -12.45 31.02
C GLY A 211 5.74 -13.37 29.91
N PRO A 212 6.35 -13.33 28.69
CA PRO A 212 7.59 -12.60 28.34
C PRO A 212 7.39 -11.10 28.17
N PHE A 213 8.40 -10.32 28.58
CA PHE A 213 8.45 -8.86 28.41
C PHE A 213 9.77 -8.44 27.73
N PRO A 214 9.79 -7.25 27.03
CA PRO A 214 8.65 -6.39 26.72
C PRO A 214 7.63 -7.14 25.84
N MET A 215 6.37 -6.71 25.88
CA MET A 215 5.35 -7.13 24.91
C MET A 215 5.31 -6.14 23.75
N PHE A 216 5.45 -6.62 22.52
CA PHE A 216 5.36 -5.82 21.32
C PHE A 216 4.00 -6.01 20.64
N THR A 217 3.45 -4.93 20.10
CA THR A 217 2.20 -5.00 19.31
C THR A 217 2.44 -5.57 17.92
N SER A 218 1.42 -6.15 17.30
CA SER A 218 1.47 -6.85 16.01
C SER A 218 0.87 -6.06 14.85
N CYS A 219 0.38 -4.84 15.06
CA CYS A 219 -0.41 -4.10 14.07
C CYS A 219 0.38 -3.65 12.82
N CYS A 220 1.72 -3.62 12.86
CA CYS A 220 2.57 -3.24 11.73
C CYS A 220 3.15 -4.47 11.02
N PRO A 221 2.67 -4.83 9.81
CA PRO A 221 3.14 -6.03 9.10
C PRO A 221 4.60 -5.96 8.65
N ALA A 222 5.12 -4.77 8.37
CA ALA A 222 6.53 -4.57 8.06
C ALA A 222 7.41 -4.90 9.28
N TRP A 223 6.99 -4.47 10.48
CA TRP A 223 7.65 -4.79 11.74
C TRP A 223 7.63 -6.30 12.03
N ILE A 224 6.50 -6.94 11.84
CA ILE A 224 6.38 -8.40 12.05
C ILE A 224 7.30 -9.15 11.10
N LYS A 225 7.29 -8.82 9.82
CA LYS A 225 8.18 -9.45 8.85
C LYS A 225 9.66 -9.19 9.14
N TYR A 226 10.00 -8.01 9.62
CA TYR A 226 11.35 -7.68 10.09
C TYR A 226 11.76 -8.60 11.25
N LEU A 227 10.91 -8.76 12.27
CA LEU A 227 11.18 -9.65 13.39
C LEU A 227 11.34 -11.10 12.96
N GLU A 228 10.46 -11.59 12.09
CA GLU A 228 10.51 -12.96 11.58
C GLU A 228 11.85 -13.28 10.89
N LYS A 229 12.47 -12.29 10.24
CA LYS A 229 13.67 -12.48 9.43
C LYS A 229 14.96 -12.12 10.16
N GLU A 230 14.98 -10.99 10.83
CA GLU A 230 16.20 -10.43 11.41
C GLU A 230 16.32 -10.68 12.92
N ASN A 231 15.21 -10.85 13.62
CA ASN A 231 15.18 -10.97 15.08
C ASN A 231 14.19 -12.02 15.60
N PRO A 232 14.20 -13.27 15.12
CA PRO A 232 13.21 -14.29 15.44
C PRO A 232 13.14 -14.64 16.94
N ALA A 233 14.18 -14.38 17.69
CA ALA A 233 14.20 -14.61 19.15
C ALA A 233 13.14 -13.80 19.90
N TYR A 234 12.70 -12.65 19.36
CA TYR A 234 11.71 -11.78 19.93
C TYR A 234 10.26 -12.10 19.50
N LEU A 235 10.03 -13.05 18.60
CA LEU A 235 8.66 -13.42 18.18
C LEU A 235 7.77 -13.82 19.36
N LYS A 236 8.31 -14.49 20.37
CA LYS A 236 7.60 -14.82 21.62
C LYS A 236 7.10 -13.59 22.39
N ASN A 237 7.70 -12.44 22.14
CA ASN A 237 7.36 -11.18 22.79
C ASN A 237 6.26 -10.40 22.04
N VAL A 238 5.95 -10.80 20.80
CA VAL A 238 4.89 -10.15 20.01
C VAL A 238 3.53 -10.58 20.51
N SER A 239 2.57 -9.67 20.47
CA SER A 239 1.15 -9.96 20.71
C SER A 239 0.65 -11.00 19.71
N SER A 240 -0.21 -11.90 20.17
CA SER A 240 -0.90 -12.87 19.32
C SER A 240 -2.09 -12.29 18.56
N CYS A 241 -2.46 -11.03 18.82
CA CYS A 241 -3.58 -10.36 18.16
C CYS A 241 -3.30 -10.10 16.69
N LYS A 242 -4.32 -10.24 15.86
CA LYS A 242 -4.31 -9.70 14.49
C LYS A 242 -4.23 -8.18 14.54
N SER A 243 -3.78 -7.57 13.44
CA SER A 243 -3.87 -6.11 13.31
C SER A 243 -5.33 -5.64 13.29
N PRO A 244 -5.62 -4.37 13.63
CA PRO A 244 -6.98 -3.83 13.53
C PRO A 244 -7.66 -4.07 12.18
N MET A 245 -6.90 -4.02 11.08
CA MET A 245 -7.38 -4.31 9.74
C MET A 245 -7.88 -5.76 9.62
N GLU A 246 -7.06 -6.73 10.01
CA GLU A 246 -7.39 -8.15 9.92
C GLU A 246 -8.41 -8.58 10.99
N MET A 247 -8.33 -7.97 12.19
CA MET A 247 -9.31 -8.20 13.25
C MET A 247 -10.72 -7.84 12.76
N PHE A 248 -10.87 -6.65 12.19
CA PHE A 248 -12.15 -6.20 11.66
C PHE A 248 -12.58 -7.04 10.45
N GLY A 249 -11.64 -7.39 9.57
CA GLY A 249 -11.92 -8.27 8.43
C GLY A 249 -12.50 -9.61 8.82
N ALA A 250 -11.89 -10.28 9.81
CA ALA A 250 -12.35 -11.57 10.31
C ALA A 250 -13.78 -11.48 10.85
N VAL A 251 -14.06 -10.47 11.68
CA VAL A 251 -15.39 -10.26 12.28
C VAL A 251 -16.44 -9.93 11.23
N LEU A 252 -16.12 -9.05 10.26
CA LEU A 252 -17.02 -8.74 9.14
C LEU A 252 -17.36 -9.97 8.30
N LYS A 253 -16.35 -10.75 7.91
CA LYS A 253 -16.58 -11.97 7.12
C LYS A 253 -17.48 -12.97 7.84
N ASP A 254 -17.32 -13.12 9.15
CA ASP A 254 -18.19 -14.00 9.94
C ASP A 254 -19.64 -13.46 10.01
N GLN A 255 -19.79 -12.14 10.22
CA GLN A 255 -21.10 -11.49 10.22
C GLN A 255 -21.85 -11.67 8.90
N TYR A 256 -21.16 -11.50 7.76
CA TYR A 256 -21.80 -11.58 6.45
C TYR A 256 -22.00 -13.00 5.94
N ARG A 257 -21.36 -14.00 6.54
CA ARG A 257 -21.48 -15.41 6.13
C ARG A 257 -22.94 -15.88 5.99
N LYS A 258 -23.80 -15.52 6.96
CA LYS A 258 -25.24 -15.88 6.91
C LYS A 258 -25.97 -15.11 5.80
N LYS A 259 -25.74 -13.81 5.71
CA LYS A 259 -26.36 -12.93 4.72
C LYS A 259 -25.96 -13.34 3.29
N ASP A 260 -24.70 -13.68 3.08
CA ASP A 260 -24.16 -14.15 1.80
C ASP A 260 -24.79 -15.51 1.39
N ALA A 261 -25.05 -16.38 2.36
CA ALA A 261 -25.75 -17.65 2.10
C ALA A 261 -27.23 -17.45 1.75
N GLU A 262 -27.87 -16.42 2.28
CA GLU A 262 -29.30 -16.12 2.05
C GLU A 262 -29.53 -15.44 0.71
N ASP A 263 -28.70 -14.44 0.34
CA ASP A 263 -28.86 -13.64 -0.86
C ASP A 263 -28.01 -14.10 -2.06
N GLY A 264 -27.12 -15.07 -1.86
CA GLY A 264 -26.26 -15.63 -2.90
C GLY A 264 -25.14 -14.69 -3.38
N ARG A 265 -24.93 -13.56 -2.71
CA ARG A 265 -23.82 -12.65 -2.98
C ARG A 265 -22.58 -13.10 -2.20
N ARG A 266 -21.40 -12.67 -2.66
CA ARG A 266 -20.14 -12.83 -1.94
C ARG A 266 -19.70 -11.51 -1.37
N THR A 267 -19.41 -11.46 -0.08
CA THR A 267 -18.79 -10.26 0.52
C THR A 267 -17.32 -10.16 0.13
N TYR A 268 -16.96 -9.04 -0.50
CA TYR A 268 -15.61 -8.65 -0.89
C TYR A 268 -15.18 -7.45 -0.04
N HIS A 269 -14.24 -7.69 0.86
CA HIS A 269 -13.80 -6.72 1.83
C HIS A 269 -12.56 -5.98 1.33
N ILE A 270 -12.66 -4.67 1.18
CA ILE A 270 -11.58 -3.78 0.74
C ILE A 270 -11.14 -2.90 1.90
N ALA A 271 -9.86 -2.93 2.24
CA ALA A 271 -9.29 -2.05 3.25
C ALA A 271 -8.53 -0.88 2.61
N ILE A 272 -8.86 0.35 2.99
CA ILE A 272 -8.13 1.56 2.57
C ILE A 272 -7.13 1.91 3.66
N MET A 273 -5.83 1.73 3.35
CA MET A 273 -4.74 1.80 4.32
C MET A 273 -3.63 2.76 3.88
N PRO A 274 -2.99 3.48 4.81
CA PRO A 274 -1.88 4.38 4.48
C PRO A 274 -0.55 3.64 4.28
N CYS A 275 -0.55 2.31 4.35
CA CYS A 275 0.64 1.47 4.41
C CYS A 275 0.64 0.41 3.32
N THR A 276 1.71 0.36 2.52
CA THR A 276 1.87 -0.63 1.44
C THR A 276 2.09 -2.05 1.95
N ALA A 277 2.69 -2.21 3.14
CA ALA A 277 2.91 -3.52 3.75
C ALA A 277 1.60 -4.24 4.13
N LYS A 278 0.49 -3.50 4.25
CA LYS A 278 -0.85 -4.07 4.45
C LYS A 278 -1.31 -4.93 3.27
N LYS A 279 -0.85 -4.64 2.04
CA LYS A 279 -1.06 -5.52 0.87
C LYS A 279 -0.40 -6.89 1.05
N MET A 280 0.77 -6.92 1.71
CA MET A 280 1.45 -8.18 2.04
C MET A 280 0.71 -8.90 3.18
N GLU A 281 0.27 -8.18 4.20
CA GLU A 281 -0.45 -8.74 5.35
C GLU A 281 -1.72 -9.49 4.90
N ALA A 282 -2.56 -8.85 4.10
CA ALA A 282 -3.80 -9.45 3.58
C ALA A 282 -3.57 -10.73 2.74
N GLY A 283 -2.35 -10.92 2.23
CA GLY A 283 -1.96 -12.12 1.48
C GLY A 283 -1.45 -13.27 2.35
N ARG A 284 -1.31 -13.09 3.67
CA ARG A 284 -0.75 -14.13 4.56
C ARG A 284 -1.75 -15.26 4.80
N GLU A 285 -1.24 -16.50 4.81
CA GLU A 285 -2.09 -17.69 4.94
C GLU A 285 -2.79 -17.78 6.32
N GLU A 286 -2.17 -17.26 7.38
CA GLU A 286 -2.76 -17.23 8.72
C GLU A 286 -4.00 -16.33 8.86
N PHE A 287 -4.25 -15.46 7.87
CA PHE A 287 -5.42 -14.57 7.81
C PHE A 287 -6.48 -15.08 6.83
N ARG A 288 -6.57 -16.40 6.72
CA ARG A 288 -7.57 -17.08 5.89
C ARG A 288 -8.43 -18.01 6.76
N HIS A 289 -9.73 -17.96 6.53
CA HIS A 289 -10.71 -18.84 7.15
C HIS A 289 -11.52 -19.54 6.05
N ASP A 290 -11.58 -20.86 6.07
CA ASP A 290 -12.25 -21.69 5.04
C ASP A 290 -11.77 -21.36 3.61
N GLY A 291 -10.45 -21.06 3.45
CA GLY A 291 -9.84 -20.69 2.18
C GLY A 291 -10.11 -19.24 1.71
N GLN A 292 -10.91 -18.48 2.45
CA GLN A 292 -11.22 -17.07 2.17
C GLN A 292 -10.34 -16.13 3.01
N PRO A 293 -9.76 -15.05 2.44
CA PRO A 293 -9.03 -14.07 3.22
C PRO A 293 -9.98 -13.22 4.08
N ASP A 294 -9.51 -12.75 5.23
CA ASP A 294 -10.24 -11.82 6.07
C ASP A 294 -10.41 -10.45 5.37
N VAL A 295 -9.38 -10.03 4.62
CA VAL A 295 -9.38 -8.84 3.75
C VAL A 295 -9.04 -9.28 2.33
N ASP A 296 -9.95 -9.06 1.38
CA ASP A 296 -9.76 -9.49 -0.01
C ASP A 296 -8.81 -8.58 -0.78
N LEU A 297 -8.82 -7.28 -0.48
CA LEU A 297 -8.02 -6.27 -1.18
C LEU A 297 -7.60 -5.14 -0.27
N VAL A 298 -6.38 -4.65 -0.46
CA VAL A 298 -5.89 -3.44 0.20
C VAL A 298 -5.59 -2.38 -0.83
N LEU A 299 -6.23 -1.22 -0.70
CA LEU A 299 -5.94 0.00 -1.46
C LEU A 299 -5.15 0.98 -0.58
N THR A 300 -4.17 1.63 -1.17
CA THR A 300 -3.47 2.74 -0.52
C THR A 300 -4.27 4.04 -0.63
N THR A 301 -3.91 5.05 0.18
CA THR A 301 -4.48 6.40 0.07
C THR A 301 -4.33 6.98 -1.34
N GLN A 302 -3.22 6.71 -2.03
CA GLN A 302 -3.01 7.20 -3.39
C GLN A 302 -3.91 6.50 -4.41
N GLU A 303 -4.17 5.21 -4.24
CA GLU A 303 -5.06 4.45 -5.12
C GLU A 303 -6.51 4.95 -4.98
N ILE A 304 -7.01 5.15 -3.76
CA ILE A 304 -8.37 5.67 -3.58
C ILE A 304 -8.53 7.10 -4.09
N ILE A 305 -7.53 7.96 -3.92
CA ILE A 305 -7.51 9.29 -4.54
C ILE A 305 -7.63 9.19 -6.07
N THR A 306 -6.91 8.25 -6.68
CA THR A 306 -6.97 8.02 -8.12
C THR A 306 -8.36 7.55 -8.54
N MET A 307 -8.97 6.60 -7.84
CA MET A 307 -10.33 6.13 -8.11
C MET A 307 -11.38 7.26 -8.03
N ILE A 308 -11.27 8.13 -7.02
CA ILE A 308 -12.17 9.30 -6.88
C ILE A 308 -12.01 10.25 -8.07
N LYS A 309 -10.77 10.50 -8.53
CA LYS A 309 -10.49 11.33 -9.71
C LYS A 309 -11.02 10.71 -11.00
N GLU A 310 -10.84 9.40 -11.17
CA GLU A 310 -11.36 8.64 -12.33
C GLU A 310 -12.89 8.66 -12.40
N SER A 311 -13.57 8.64 -11.26
CA SER A 311 -15.03 8.72 -11.17
C SER A 311 -15.59 10.11 -11.53
N GLY A 312 -14.74 11.14 -11.61
CA GLY A 312 -15.18 12.52 -11.83
C GLY A 312 -15.93 13.13 -10.65
N ILE A 313 -15.82 12.54 -9.47
CA ILE A 313 -16.48 13.02 -8.24
C ILE A 313 -15.83 14.32 -7.79
N ARG A 314 -16.64 15.35 -7.52
CA ARG A 314 -16.21 16.62 -6.92
C ARG A 314 -16.13 16.47 -5.41
N PHE A 315 -15.04 15.90 -4.93
CA PHE A 315 -14.88 15.43 -3.56
C PHE A 315 -15.20 16.48 -2.48
N THR A 316 -14.81 17.73 -2.68
CA THR A 316 -15.03 18.82 -1.73
C THR A 316 -16.47 19.38 -1.73
N GLU A 317 -17.26 19.07 -2.77
CA GLU A 317 -18.65 19.52 -2.89
C GLU A 317 -19.65 18.47 -2.38
N LEU A 318 -19.17 17.29 -1.95
CA LEU A 318 -20.03 16.23 -1.46
C LEU A 318 -20.69 16.62 -0.13
N GLU A 319 -21.97 16.32 0.00
CA GLU A 319 -22.60 16.20 1.30
C GLU A 319 -22.04 14.96 1.99
N GLY A 320 -21.39 15.17 3.15
CA GLY A 320 -20.72 14.09 3.87
C GLY A 320 -21.71 13.09 4.45
N GLU A 321 -21.40 11.81 4.34
CA GLU A 321 -22.14 10.71 4.98
C GLU A 321 -21.36 10.12 6.14
N SER A 322 -22.06 9.72 7.20
CA SER A 322 -21.43 8.99 8.31
C SER A 322 -21.12 7.55 7.91
N PRO A 323 -20.02 6.98 8.43
CA PRO A 323 -19.75 5.55 8.24
C PRO A 323 -20.92 4.69 8.76
N ASP A 324 -21.07 3.52 8.14
CA ASP A 324 -21.99 2.51 8.64
C ASP A 324 -21.51 1.98 10.01
N LEU A 325 -22.45 1.58 10.86
CA LEU A 325 -22.15 1.08 12.19
C LEU A 325 -22.10 -0.45 12.19
N PRO A 326 -20.94 -1.06 12.45
CA PRO A 326 -20.85 -2.51 12.55
C PRO A 326 -21.71 -2.97 13.75
N PHE A 327 -22.54 -4.00 13.55
CA PHE A 327 -23.47 -4.54 14.54
C PHE A 327 -24.44 -3.51 15.18
N GLY A 328 -24.66 -2.37 14.54
CA GLY A 328 -25.44 -1.26 15.11
C GLY A 328 -24.77 -0.59 16.33
N MET A 329 -23.49 -0.84 16.57
CA MET A 329 -22.72 -0.28 17.68
C MET A 329 -21.73 0.77 17.20
N GLY A 330 -21.67 1.89 17.90
CA GLY A 330 -20.61 2.88 17.72
C GLY A 330 -19.31 2.43 18.34
N THR A 331 -18.19 2.96 17.84
CA THR A 331 -16.88 2.78 18.45
C THR A 331 -16.68 3.75 19.59
N GLY A 332 -16.04 3.33 20.67
CA GLY A 332 -15.85 4.14 21.87
C GLY A 332 -14.39 4.42 22.23
N ALA A 333 -13.56 3.39 22.26
CA ALA A 333 -12.22 3.47 22.86
C ALA A 333 -11.16 4.02 21.91
N ALA A 334 -11.29 3.85 20.60
CA ALA A 334 -10.33 4.34 19.60
C ALA A 334 -10.59 5.79 19.18
N THR A 335 -11.41 6.51 19.90
CA THR A 335 -11.73 7.93 19.63
C THR A 335 -10.71 8.89 20.28
N ILE A 336 -9.67 8.37 20.87
CA ILE A 336 -8.62 9.14 21.55
C ILE A 336 -7.51 9.52 20.57
#